data_5e7ae298f564f8097d37fde49224abe8
#
_entry.id   5e7ae298f564f8097d37fde49224abe8
#
_cell.length_a   1.000
_cell.length_b   1.000
_cell.length_c   1.000
_cell.angle_alpha   90.00
_cell.angle_beta   90.00
_cell.angle_gamma   90.00
#
_symmetry.space_group_name_H-M   'P 1'
#
loop_
_entity.id
_entity.type
_entity.pdbx_description
1 polymer ?
#
loop_
_entity_poly.entity_id
_entity_poly.type
_entity_poly.pdbx_seq_one_letter_code
_entity_poly.pdbx_strand_id
1 'polypeptide(L)'
;MDFARGPIAEYVDQLIETAVEYRASDIHVEPFQGKLRVRFRIDGRLEMLRESLDLAVHPYLMGRLKVMAKIDTVERHTAQDGRIRFTRQNGEQLDIRLAILPLLDGEKAVLRLLRCTDELLDVEKLDFSE
;
A
#
# COMPACT_ATOMS: atom_id res chain seq x y z
N MET A 1 9.56 13.98 -16.70
CA MET A 1 8.82 12.71 -16.67
C MET A 1 7.59 12.84 -15.79
N ASP A 2 6.50 12.34 -16.24
CA ASP A 2 5.23 12.47 -15.53
C ASP A 2 5.00 11.24 -14.66
N PHE A 3 5.36 11.34 -13.39
CA PHE A 3 5.18 10.22 -12.45
C PHE A 3 3.73 10.06 -11.99
N ALA A 4 2.88 11.05 -12.25
CA ALA A 4 1.47 10.95 -11.81
C ALA A 4 0.67 10.01 -12.71
N ARG A 5 1.20 9.66 -13.86
CA ARG A 5 0.53 8.78 -14.80
C ARG A 5 1.46 7.62 -15.12
N GLY A 6 0.96 6.64 -15.86
CA GLY A 6 1.75 5.54 -16.37
C GLY A 6 2.80 5.00 -15.40
N PRO A 7 4.01 5.57 -15.36
CA PRO A 7 5.08 4.96 -14.56
C PRO A 7 4.74 4.76 -13.10
N ILE A 8 4.10 5.75 -12.46
CA ILE A 8 3.79 5.60 -11.04
C ILE A 8 2.65 4.61 -10.82
N ALA A 9 1.66 4.60 -11.71
CA ALA A 9 0.57 3.65 -11.61
C ALA A 9 1.10 2.23 -11.80
N GLU A 10 1.96 2.02 -12.78
CA GLU A 10 2.57 0.72 -13.00
C GLU A 10 3.41 0.29 -11.81
N TYR A 11 4.15 1.23 -11.23
CA TYR A 11 4.98 0.93 -10.08
C TYR A 11 4.14 0.45 -8.91
N VAL A 12 3.03 1.12 -8.63
CA VAL A 12 2.15 0.74 -7.53
C VAL A 12 1.57 -0.64 -7.78
N ASP A 13 1.11 -0.91 -9.00
CA ASP A 13 0.56 -2.22 -9.33
C ASP A 13 1.61 -3.31 -9.14
N GLN A 14 2.82 -3.08 -9.62
CA GLN A 14 3.91 -4.03 -9.46
C GLN A 14 4.27 -4.24 -8.01
N LEU A 15 4.27 -3.16 -7.24
CA LEU A 15 4.58 -3.23 -5.82
C LEU A 15 3.60 -4.12 -5.09
N ILE A 16 2.31 -3.96 -5.38
CA ILE A 16 1.27 -4.77 -4.76
C ILE A 16 1.43 -6.24 -5.18
N GLU A 17 1.65 -6.49 -6.47
CA GLU A 17 1.84 -7.86 -6.95
C GLU A 17 3.05 -8.52 -6.27
N THR A 18 4.15 -7.79 -6.16
CA THR A 18 5.34 -8.31 -5.52
C THR A 18 5.08 -8.63 -4.05
N ALA A 19 4.39 -7.74 -3.36
CA ALA A 19 4.07 -7.96 -1.96
C ALA A 19 3.25 -9.23 -1.77
N VAL A 20 2.28 -9.47 -2.65
CA VAL A 20 1.47 -10.67 -2.57
C VAL A 20 2.32 -11.91 -2.79
N GLU A 21 3.25 -11.86 -3.74
CA GLU A 21 4.14 -12.98 -4.00
C GLU A 21 5.01 -13.33 -2.80
N TYR A 22 5.43 -12.32 -2.05
CA TYR A 22 6.22 -12.53 -0.84
C TYR A 22 5.37 -12.83 0.38
N ARG A 23 4.05 -12.88 0.21
CA ARG A 23 3.10 -13.11 1.30
C ARG A 23 3.20 -12.04 2.38
N ALA A 24 3.43 -10.82 1.94
CA ALA A 24 3.48 -9.69 2.87
C ALA A 24 2.09 -9.39 3.40
N SER A 25 2.02 -9.01 4.67
CA SER A 25 0.78 -8.55 5.26
C SER A 25 0.61 -7.05 5.07
N ASP A 26 1.70 -6.31 5.02
CA ASP A 26 1.66 -4.86 4.90
C ASP A 26 2.78 -4.37 4.01
N ILE A 27 2.54 -3.21 3.39
CA ILE A 27 3.56 -2.44 2.68
C ILE A 27 3.67 -1.11 3.41
N HIS A 28 4.88 -0.73 3.78
CA HIS A 28 5.16 0.55 4.42
C HIS A 28 5.96 1.41 3.47
N VAL A 29 5.47 2.63 3.22
CA VAL A 29 6.13 3.60 2.35
C VAL A 29 6.30 4.88 3.14
N GLU A 30 7.54 5.30 3.36
CA GLU A 30 7.78 6.45 4.22
C GLU A 30 9.08 7.16 3.86
N PRO A 31 9.14 8.49 4.08
CA PRO A 31 10.42 9.19 3.94
C PRO A 31 11.39 8.70 5.01
N PHE A 32 12.63 8.51 4.65
CA PHE A 32 13.65 8.06 5.59
C PHE A 32 15.02 8.48 5.08
N GLN A 33 15.70 9.32 5.86
CA GLN A 33 17.06 9.76 5.56
C GLN A 33 17.21 10.31 4.14
N GLY A 34 16.26 11.17 3.74
CA GLY A 34 16.32 11.84 2.45
C GLY A 34 15.89 11.00 1.26
N LYS A 35 15.39 9.82 1.52
CA LYS A 35 14.90 8.92 0.49
C LYS A 35 13.50 8.47 0.83
N LEU A 36 12.85 7.82 -0.11
CA LEU A 36 11.56 7.19 0.12
C LEU A 36 11.80 5.70 0.30
N ARG A 37 11.53 5.22 1.49
CA ARG A 37 11.80 3.83 1.86
C ARG A 37 10.54 2.99 1.73
N VAL A 38 10.67 1.82 1.09
CA VAL A 38 9.57 0.88 0.95
C VAL A 38 9.96 -0.41 1.65
N ARG A 39 9.11 -0.86 2.58
CA ARG A 39 9.35 -2.08 3.32
C ARG A 39 8.11 -2.94 3.34
N PHE A 40 8.30 -4.24 3.34
CA PHE A 40 7.23 -5.23 3.49
C PHE A 40 7.27 -5.81 4.89
N ARG A 41 6.10 -6.03 5.47
CA ARG A 41 6.02 -6.82 6.69
C ARG A 41 5.69 -8.26 6.28
N ILE A 42 6.61 -9.16 6.58
CA ILE A 42 6.47 -10.57 6.25
C ILE A 42 6.68 -11.35 7.54
N ASP A 43 5.72 -12.21 7.89
CA ASP A 43 5.78 -13.03 9.11
C ASP A 43 6.01 -12.17 10.36
N GLY A 44 5.38 -10.99 10.40
CA GLY A 44 5.46 -10.11 11.56
C GLY A 44 6.70 -9.25 11.63
N ARG A 45 7.61 -9.34 10.65
CA ARG A 45 8.86 -8.58 10.65
C ARG A 45 8.89 -7.63 9.45
N LEU A 46 9.37 -6.41 9.69
CA LEU A 46 9.56 -5.46 8.61
C LEU A 46 10.88 -5.74 7.90
N GLU A 47 10.81 -5.90 6.61
CA GLU A 47 11.98 -6.17 5.81
C GLU A 47 12.08 -5.21 4.65
N MET A 48 13.31 -4.82 4.32
CA MET A 48 13.57 -3.95 3.18
C MET A 48 13.74 -4.82 1.95
N LEU A 49 12.64 -5.06 1.24
CA LEU A 49 12.67 -5.88 0.03
C LEU A 49 12.77 -5.04 -1.24
N ARG A 50 12.61 -3.73 -1.12
CA ARG A 50 12.77 -2.81 -2.23
C ARG A 50 13.86 -1.83 -1.87
N GLU A 51 14.56 -1.36 -2.88
CA GLU A 51 15.55 -0.31 -2.67
C GLU A 51 14.83 0.99 -2.35
N SER A 52 15.59 1.92 -1.81
CA SER A 52 15.07 3.25 -1.55
C SER A 52 14.85 3.99 -2.87
N LEU A 53 13.79 4.75 -2.93
CA LEU A 53 13.45 5.54 -4.10
C LEU A 53 13.87 6.98 -3.89
N ASP A 54 13.99 7.72 -4.98
CA ASP A 54 14.21 9.15 -4.92
C ASP A 54 13.01 9.80 -4.22
N LEU A 55 13.30 10.68 -3.26
CA LEU A 55 12.25 11.34 -2.52
C LEU A 55 11.31 12.16 -3.41
N ALA A 56 11.78 12.55 -4.58
CA ALA A 56 10.92 13.26 -5.54
C ALA A 56 9.71 12.45 -5.98
N VAL A 57 9.75 11.13 -5.83
CA VAL A 57 8.64 10.25 -6.17
C VAL A 57 7.52 10.34 -5.13
N HIS A 58 7.84 10.77 -3.92
CA HIS A 58 6.92 10.70 -2.78
C HIS A 58 5.54 11.33 -3.05
N PRO A 59 5.45 12.58 -3.52
CA PRO A 59 4.12 13.17 -3.70
C PRO A 59 3.31 12.46 -4.78
N TYR A 60 3.97 11.95 -5.80
CA TYR A 60 3.26 11.24 -6.87
C TYR A 60 2.75 9.88 -6.39
N LEU A 61 3.57 9.20 -5.60
CA LEU A 61 3.18 7.91 -5.05
C LEU A 61 2.02 8.06 -4.06
N MET A 62 2.12 9.04 -3.16
CA MET A 62 1.04 9.30 -2.21
C MET A 62 -0.24 9.68 -2.95
N GLY A 63 -0.12 10.55 -3.97
CA GLY A 63 -1.28 10.96 -4.75
C GLY A 63 -1.95 9.77 -5.42
N ARG A 64 -1.17 8.88 -6.01
CA ARG A 64 -1.74 7.70 -6.65
C ARG A 64 -2.48 6.81 -5.68
N LEU A 65 -1.89 6.57 -4.50
CA LEU A 65 -2.54 5.75 -3.48
C LEU A 65 -3.85 6.37 -3.01
N LYS A 66 -3.85 7.69 -2.81
CA LYS A 66 -5.06 8.38 -2.37
C LYS A 66 -6.16 8.30 -3.43
N VAL A 67 -5.79 8.44 -4.69
CA VAL A 67 -6.76 8.32 -5.78
C VAL A 67 -7.35 6.91 -5.80
N MET A 68 -6.51 5.90 -5.65
CA MET A 68 -7.00 4.52 -5.66
C MET A 68 -7.94 4.24 -4.49
N ALA A 69 -7.70 4.89 -3.36
CA ALA A 69 -8.53 4.71 -2.17
C ALA A 69 -9.70 5.69 -2.13
N LYS A 70 -9.80 6.58 -3.11
CA LYS A 70 -10.88 7.57 -3.22
C LYS A 70 -10.95 8.48 -1.99
N ILE A 71 -9.80 8.92 -1.51
CA ILE A 71 -9.73 9.85 -0.41
C ILE A 71 -9.13 11.17 -0.90
N ASP A 72 -9.20 12.19 -0.03
CA ASP A 72 -8.78 13.54 -0.39
C ASP A 72 -7.29 13.58 -0.70
N THR A 73 -6.93 14.00 -1.91
CA THR A 73 -5.54 14.06 -2.33
C THR A 73 -4.84 15.34 -1.90
N VAL A 74 -5.59 16.34 -1.46
CA VAL A 74 -5.03 17.64 -1.10
C VAL A 74 -4.62 17.70 0.36
N GLU A 75 -5.41 17.06 1.24
CA GLU A 75 -5.13 17.07 2.67
C GLU A 75 -3.83 16.35 2.97
N ARG A 76 -2.96 16.99 3.77
CA ARG A 76 -1.66 16.41 4.10
C ARG A 76 -1.29 16.54 5.57
N HIS A 77 -2.22 17.06 6.37
CA HIS A 77 -1.92 17.34 7.77
C HIS A 77 -2.68 16.47 8.75
N THR A 78 -3.62 15.69 8.26
CA THR A 78 -4.39 14.80 9.11
C THR A 78 -4.25 13.37 8.63
N ALA A 79 -4.43 12.45 9.57
CA ALA A 79 -4.44 11.03 9.21
C ALA A 79 -5.67 10.75 8.35
N GLN A 80 -5.47 9.92 7.33
CA GLN A 80 -6.54 9.52 6.43
C GLN A 80 -6.51 8.01 6.29
N ASP A 81 -7.66 7.41 6.06
CA ASP A 81 -7.70 6.00 5.71
C ASP A 81 -8.75 5.76 4.64
N GLY A 82 -8.59 4.67 3.93
CA GLY A 82 -9.49 4.31 2.87
C GLY A 82 -9.27 2.87 2.46
N ARG A 83 -9.94 2.49 1.39
CA ARG A 83 -9.84 1.13 0.87
C ARG A 83 -9.54 1.16 -0.59
N ILE A 84 -8.65 0.26 -1.01
CA ILE A 84 -8.31 0.07 -2.41
C ILE A 84 -8.78 -1.33 -2.78
N ARG A 85 -9.59 -1.42 -3.83
CA ARG A 85 -9.93 -2.71 -4.40
C ARG A 85 -9.03 -2.95 -5.59
N PHE A 86 -8.15 -3.92 -5.47
CA PHE A 86 -7.12 -4.18 -6.47
C PHE A 86 -7.39 -5.51 -7.13
N THR A 87 -7.39 -5.51 -8.45
CA THR A 87 -7.54 -6.75 -9.22
C THR A 87 -6.16 -7.15 -9.74
N ARG A 88 -5.72 -8.33 -9.35
CA ARG A 88 -4.44 -8.86 -9.79
C ARG A 88 -4.50 -9.26 -11.25
N GLN A 89 -3.31 -9.45 -11.84
CA GLN A 89 -3.22 -9.86 -13.23
C GLN A 89 -3.89 -11.23 -13.47
N ASN A 90 -3.90 -12.08 -12.45
CA ASN A 90 -4.53 -13.40 -12.56
C ASN A 90 -6.03 -13.36 -12.27
N GLY A 91 -6.59 -12.18 -12.04
CA GLY A 91 -8.01 -12.01 -11.77
C GLY A 91 -8.40 -12.05 -10.31
N GLU A 92 -7.50 -12.43 -9.43
CA GLU A 92 -7.76 -12.43 -8.00
C GLU A 92 -7.97 -11.01 -7.51
N GLN A 93 -8.94 -10.81 -6.62
CA GLN A 93 -9.20 -9.50 -6.06
C GLN A 93 -8.67 -9.40 -4.64
N LEU A 94 -8.08 -8.26 -4.36
CA LEU A 94 -7.56 -7.94 -3.04
C LEU A 94 -8.31 -6.75 -2.49
N ASP A 95 -8.56 -6.79 -1.19
CA ASP A 95 -9.11 -5.65 -0.46
C ASP A 95 -7.94 -5.09 0.35
N ILE A 96 -7.52 -3.88 0.02
CA ILE A 96 -6.36 -3.27 0.64
C ILE A 96 -6.83 -2.11 1.49
N ARG A 97 -6.43 -2.08 2.76
CA ARG A 97 -6.71 -0.96 3.63
C ARG A 97 -5.52 -0.02 3.61
N LEU A 98 -5.79 1.23 3.27
CA LEU A 98 -4.76 2.25 3.19
C LEU A 98 -4.88 3.19 4.38
N ALA A 99 -3.77 3.39 5.08
CA ALA A 99 -3.67 4.41 6.12
C ALA A 99 -2.58 5.39 5.71
N ILE A 100 -2.91 6.67 5.76
CA ILE A 100 -1.96 7.74 5.49
C ILE A 100 -1.75 8.49 6.79
N LEU A 101 -0.51 8.62 7.20
CA LEU A 101 -0.15 9.26 8.47
C LEU A 101 0.76 10.44 8.20
N PRO A 102 0.44 11.63 8.76
CA PRO A 102 1.33 12.77 8.59
C PRO A 102 2.57 12.62 9.45
N LEU A 103 3.72 12.98 8.88
CA LEU A 103 4.99 13.00 9.57
C LEU A 103 5.60 14.38 9.41
N LEU A 104 6.63 14.67 10.18
CA LEU A 104 7.31 15.96 10.07
C LEU A 104 7.93 16.16 8.69
N ASP A 105 8.41 15.10 8.06
CA ASP A 105 9.08 15.19 6.78
C ASP A 105 8.25 14.63 5.63
N GLY A 106 6.93 14.55 5.80
CA GLY A 106 6.04 14.10 4.75
C GLY A 106 4.99 13.15 5.28
N GLU A 107 4.40 12.37 4.39
CA GLU A 107 3.37 11.42 4.75
C GLU A 107 3.91 10.00 4.65
N LYS A 108 3.42 9.15 5.55
CA LYS A 108 3.70 7.73 5.51
C LYS A 108 2.43 7.00 5.07
N ALA A 109 2.60 6.00 4.22
CA ALA A 109 1.49 5.14 3.80
C ALA A 109 1.72 3.73 4.30
N VAL A 110 0.67 3.13 4.82
CA VAL A 110 0.68 1.71 5.19
C VAL A 110 -0.48 1.05 4.44
N LEU A 111 -0.14 0.04 3.65
CA LEU A 111 -1.12 -0.73 2.91
C LEU A 111 -1.22 -2.10 3.55
N ARG A 112 -2.38 -2.42 4.10
CA ARG A 112 -2.64 -3.76 4.66
C ARG A 112 -3.33 -4.60 3.60
N LEU A 113 -2.71 -5.69 3.24
CA LEU A 113 -3.19 -6.55 2.16
C LEU A 113 -4.11 -7.62 2.72
N LEU A 114 -5.37 -7.57 2.33
CA LEU A 114 -6.36 -8.56 2.74
C LEU A 114 -6.76 -9.34 1.50
N ARG A 115 -6.41 -10.61 1.47
CA ARG A 115 -6.80 -11.45 0.35
C ARG A 115 -8.26 -11.84 0.54
N CYS A 116 -9.09 -11.38 -0.38
CA CYS A 116 -10.53 -11.57 -0.25
C CYS A 116 -10.89 -13.04 -0.03
N THR A 117 -10.29 -13.93 -0.80
CA THR A 117 -10.61 -15.35 -0.69
C THR A 117 -10.24 -15.90 0.68
N ASP A 118 -9.02 -15.60 1.12
CA ASP A 118 -8.55 -16.11 2.42
C ASP A 118 -9.33 -15.51 3.56
N GLU A 119 -9.61 -14.21 3.49
CA GLU A 119 -10.36 -13.55 4.54
C GLU A 119 -11.79 -14.06 4.63
N LEU A 120 -12.41 -14.29 3.50
CA LEU A 120 -13.77 -14.84 3.51
C LEU A 120 -13.81 -16.22 4.13
N LEU A 121 -12.83 -17.05 3.82
CA LEU A 121 -12.76 -18.39 4.40
C LEU A 121 -12.56 -18.32 5.90
N ASP A 122 -11.70 -17.43 6.36
CA ASP A 122 -11.44 -17.27 7.78
C ASP A 122 -12.68 -16.79 8.52
N VAL A 123 -13.37 -15.82 7.96
CA VAL A 123 -14.59 -15.29 8.57
C VAL A 123 -15.65 -16.38 8.65
N GLU A 124 -15.80 -17.15 7.58
CA GLU A 124 -16.78 -18.22 7.57
C GLU A 124 -16.46 -19.28 8.63
N LYS A 125 -15.18 -19.61 8.77
CA LYS A 125 -14.77 -20.56 9.79
C LYS A 125 -15.07 -20.06 11.18
N LEU A 126 -14.84 -18.78 11.43
CA LEU A 126 -15.12 -18.20 12.73
C LEU A 126 -16.61 -18.20 13.00
N ASP A 127 -17.41 -17.88 12.01
CA ASP A 127 -18.85 -17.89 12.16
C ASP A 127 -19.38 -19.27 12.49
N PHE A 128 -18.84 -20.27 11.82
CA PHE A 128 -19.29 -21.63 12.03
C PHE A 128 -18.83 -22.21 13.36
N SER A 129 -17.77 -21.68 13.90
CA SER A 129 -17.25 -22.19 15.16
C SER A 129 -17.98 -21.61 16.37
N GLU A 130 -18.86 -20.70 16.14
CA GLU A 130 -19.69 -20.15 17.22
C GLU A 130 -20.81 -21.13 17.61
#